data_9dd977dd8c9d21bdbeb644fade05b9f1
#
_entry.id   9dd977dd8c9d21bdbeb644fade05b9f1
#
_cell.length_a   1.000
_cell.length_b   1.000
_cell.length_c   1.000
_cell.angle_alpha   90.00
_cell.angle_beta   90.00
_cell.angle_gamma   90.00
#
_symmetry.space_group_name_H-M   'P 1'
#
loop_
_entity.id
_entity.type
_entity.pdbx_description
1 polymer ?
#
loop_
_entity_poly.entity_id
_entity_poly.type
_entity_poly.pdbx_seq_one_letter_code
_entity_poly.pdbx_strand_id
1 'polypeptide(L)'
;MILSRRQIIKNTVQLTGLGISSNIIPMPLLAQTLDYGPKEGLARLHWNENYYGPSERAIEAINTSSFKGAYYPDHLVDYLKSMIAEYNRIDTSNVAISAGSTQALTILSQVSGRKGPILSTGLTYDIHLQLAKNSGARIIKVKDNKDLSIDLESIESLTRNTISAVFIVNPNNPSGMMLDPDVLRETVKRMA
;
A
#
# COMPACT_ATOMS: atom_id res chain seq x y z
N MET A 1 -29.28 -3.71 25.43
CA MET A 1 -28.92 -4.68 26.48
C MET A 1 -27.56 -5.26 26.12
N ILE A 2 -26.50 -4.84 26.81
CA ILE A 2 -25.11 -5.24 26.50
C ILE A 2 -24.84 -6.55 27.25
N LEU A 3 -24.65 -7.63 26.52
CA LEU A 3 -24.32 -8.94 27.10
C LEU A 3 -22.90 -8.90 27.69
N SER A 4 -22.71 -9.38 28.91
CA SER A 4 -21.38 -9.50 29.50
C SER A 4 -20.58 -10.62 28.83
N ARG A 5 -19.23 -10.52 28.84
CA ARG A 5 -18.33 -11.55 28.29
C ARG A 5 -18.65 -12.96 28.81
N ARG A 6 -19.06 -13.06 30.09
CA ARG A 6 -19.44 -14.33 30.74
C ARG A 6 -20.76 -14.91 30.20
N GLN A 7 -21.70 -14.07 29.79
CA GLN A 7 -22.95 -14.50 29.14
C GLN A 7 -22.74 -14.97 27.72
N ILE A 8 -21.82 -14.30 26.96
CA ILE A 8 -21.42 -14.72 25.61
C ILE A 8 -20.80 -16.12 25.66
N ILE A 9 -19.84 -16.36 26.59
CA ILE A 9 -19.19 -17.65 26.75
C ILE A 9 -20.18 -18.74 27.18
N LYS A 10 -21.11 -18.46 28.13
CA LYS A 10 -22.13 -19.44 28.54
C LYS A 10 -23.08 -19.80 27.39
N ASN A 11 -23.51 -18.83 26.59
CA ASN A 11 -24.37 -19.07 25.45
C ASN A 11 -23.69 -19.89 24.35
N THR A 12 -22.38 -19.68 24.16
CA THR A 12 -21.58 -20.46 23.20
C THR A 12 -21.42 -21.92 23.67
N VAL A 13 -21.21 -22.15 24.97
CA VAL A 13 -21.06 -23.48 25.53
C VAL A 13 -22.42 -24.25 25.54
N GLN A 14 -23.55 -23.56 25.69
CA GLN A 14 -24.87 -24.21 25.59
C GLN A 14 -25.24 -24.62 24.17
N LEU A 15 -24.75 -23.92 23.15
CA LEU A 15 -24.93 -24.28 21.73
C LEU A 15 -24.07 -25.48 21.30
N THR A 16 -22.99 -25.78 22.01
CA THR A 16 -22.15 -26.96 21.76
C THR A 16 -22.57 -28.19 22.52
N GLY A 17 -23.49 -28.06 23.49
CA GLY A 17 -23.99 -29.16 24.32
C GLY A 17 -25.21 -29.92 23.75
N LEU A 18 -25.85 -29.43 22.70
CA LEU A 18 -26.84 -30.18 21.94
C LEU A 18 -26.08 -31.02 20.92
N GLY A 19 -25.98 -32.31 21.20
CA GLY A 19 -25.29 -33.32 20.40
C GLY A 19 -25.51 -33.18 18.90
N ILE A 20 -24.68 -32.37 18.28
CA ILE A 20 -24.43 -32.46 16.87
C ILE A 20 -23.56 -33.70 16.74
N SER A 21 -24.22 -34.87 16.53
CA SER A 21 -23.54 -36.03 15.97
C SER A 21 -22.66 -35.47 14.83
N SER A 22 -21.40 -35.80 14.88
CA SER A 22 -20.38 -35.38 13.92
C SER A 22 -20.61 -35.89 12.50
N ASN A 23 -21.77 -35.57 11.93
CA ASN A 23 -21.85 -35.28 10.54
C ASN A 23 -21.13 -33.96 10.35
N ILE A 24 -19.81 -34.01 10.43
CA ILE A 24 -18.98 -33.10 9.69
C ILE A 24 -19.44 -33.32 8.24
N ILE A 25 -20.45 -32.53 7.82
CA ILE A 25 -20.64 -32.31 6.40
C ILE A 25 -19.24 -31.91 5.97
N PRO A 26 -18.53 -32.73 5.18
CA PRO A 26 -17.38 -32.19 4.49
C PRO A 26 -18.00 -31.09 3.64
N MET A 27 -17.97 -29.85 4.19
CA MET A 27 -18.07 -28.69 3.32
C MET A 27 -16.96 -28.99 2.33
N PRO A 28 -17.26 -29.37 1.08
CA PRO A 28 -16.23 -29.33 0.09
C PRO A 28 -15.78 -27.88 0.24
N LEU A 29 -14.59 -27.66 0.79
CA LEU A 29 -13.82 -26.51 0.49
C LEU A 29 -13.61 -26.71 -1.01
N LEU A 30 -14.66 -26.33 -1.76
CA LEU A 30 -14.54 -26.00 -3.14
C LEU A 30 -13.52 -24.89 -3.09
N ALA A 31 -12.27 -25.29 -3.13
CA ALA A 31 -11.24 -24.46 -3.71
C ALA A 31 -11.78 -24.15 -5.10
N GLN A 32 -12.71 -23.18 -5.15
CA GLN A 32 -12.97 -22.50 -6.38
C GLN A 32 -11.58 -22.09 -6.81
N THR A 33 -11.11 -22.67 -7.87
CA THR A 33 -9.93 -22.19 -8.57
C THR A 33 -10.29 -20.76 -8.89
N LEU A 34 -9.88 -19.85 -7.99
CA LEU A 34 -10.06 -18.43 -8.20
C LEU A 34 -9.21 -18.14 -9.43
N ASP A 35 -9.89 -17.79 -10.51
CA ASP A 35 -9.27 -17.44 -11.77
C ASP A 35 -8.50 -16.11 -11.54
N TYR A 36 -7.22 -16.23 -11.26
CA TYR A 36 -6.33 -15.08 -11.13
C TYR A 36 -5.80 -14.70 -12.50
N GLY A 37 -5.86 -13.42 -12.82
CA GLY A 37 -5.34 -12.91 -14.07
C GLY A 37 -6.43 -12.61 -15.11
N PRO A 38 -6.04 -12.19 -16.31
CA PRO A 38 -6.97 -11.99 -17.41
C PRO A 38 -7.46 -13.33 -17.96
N LYS A 39 -8.70 -13.38 -18.44
CA LYS A 39 -9.18 -14.52 -19.20
C LYS A 39 -8.33 -14.70 -20.47
N GLU A 40 -8.21 -15.93 -20.95
CA GLU A 40 -7.48 -16.23 -22.16
C GLU A 40 -7.90 -15.32 -23.32
N GLY A 41 -6.94 -14.74 -24.03
CA GLY A 41 -7.17 -13.81 -25.13
C GLY A 41 -7.51 -12.37 -24.73
N LEU A 42 -7.60 -12.05 -23.43
CA LEU A 42 -7.85 -10.69 -22.95
C LEU A 42 -6.60 -10.09 -22.27
N ALA A 43 -6.25 -8.88 -22.68
CA ALA A 43 -5.24 -8.08 -21.98
C ALA A 43 -5.90 -7.21 -20.90
N ARG A 44 -5.43 -7.33 -19.66
CA ARG A 44 -5.94 -6.54 -18.53
C ARG A 44 -5.14 -5.24 -18.40
N LEU A 45 -5.59 -4.17 -19.07
CA LEU A 45 -4.87 -2.91 -19.17
C LEU A 45 -5.22 -1.88 -18.06
N HIS A 46 -6.16 -2.19 -17.18
CA HIS A 46 -6.61 -1.27 -16.12
C HIS A 46 -5.85 -1.40 -14.80
N TRP A 47 -4.89 -2.34 -14.73
CA TRP A 47 -3.98 -2.52 -13.60
C TRP A 47 -2.52 -2.39 -14.06
N ASN A 48 -1.69 -1.78 -13.23
CA ASN A 48 -0.25 -1.69 -13.47
C ASN A 48 0.44 -2.98 -12.98
N GLU A 49 0.21 -4.08 -13.69
CA GLU A 49 0.74 -5.40 -13.36
C GLU A 49 1.97 -5.73 -14.22
N ASN A 50 2.91 -6.48 -13.65
CA ASN A 50 3.98 -7.06 -14.43
C ASN A 50 3.45 -8.31 -15.17
N TYR A 51 3.19 -8.16 -16.46
CA TYR A 51 2.68 -9.24 -17.30
C TYR A 51 3.61 -10.48 -17.36
N TYR A 52 4.91 -10.28 -17.22
CA TYR A 52 5.89 -11.37 -17.24
C TYR A 52 5.94 -12.15 -15.92
N GLY A 53 5.30 -11.68 -14.89
CA GLY A 53 5.32 -12.31 -13.58
C GLY A 53 6.69 -12.22 -12.88
N PRO A 54 6.89 -13.02 -11.83
CA PRO A 54 8.18 -13.12 -11.14
C PRO A 54 9.19 -13.92 -11.97
N SER A 55 10.49 -13.67 -11.75
CA SER A 55 11.54 -14.46 -12.41
C SER A 55 11.53 -15.93 -11.94
N GLU A 56 12.04 -16.83 -12.77
CA GLU A 56 12.16 -18.27 -12.43
C GLU A 56 12.90 -18.48 -11.09
N ARG A 57 13.98 -17.73 -10.86
CA ARG A 57 14.72 -17.77 -9.59
C ARG A 57 13.87 -17.35 -8.40
N ALA A 58 13.00 -16.36 -8.57
CA ALA A 58 12.09 -15.93 -7.49
C ALA A 58 11.05 -17.02 -7.21
N ILE A 59 10.50 -17.66 -8.24
CA ILE A 59 9.55 -18.78 -8.11
C ILE A 59 10.21 -19.96 -7.38
N GLU A 60 11.43 -20.34 -7.77
CA GLU A 60 12.18 -21.41 -7.14
C GLU A 60 12.46 -21.09 -5.65
N ALA A 61 12.89 -19.87 -5.34
CA ALA A 61 13.14 -19.45 -3.96
C ALA A 61 11.87 -19.47 -3.10
N ILE A 62 10.72 -19.06 -3.65
CA ILE A 62 9.42 -19.13 -2.96
C ILE A 62 9.05 -20.59 -2.68
N ASN A 63 9.12 -21.47 -3.70
CA ASN A 63 8.75 -22.87 -3.58
C ASN A 63 9.62 -23.60 -2.54
N THR A 64 10.93 -23.35 -2.55
CA THR A 64 11.89 -23.99 -1.62
C THR A 64 11.82 -23.41 -0.20
N SER A 65 11.23 -22.23 -0.03
CA SER A 65 11.17 -21.55 1.28
C SER A 65 9.76 -21.48 1.86
N SER A 66 8.73 -21.86 1.15
CA SER A 66 7.32 -21.72 1.55
C SER A 66 7.00 -22.35 2.91
N PHE A 67 7.62 -23.50 3.23
CA PHE A 67 7.45 -24.18 4.52
C PHE A 67 8.01 -23.38 5.71
N LYS A 68 8.93 -22.45 5.46
CA LYS A 68 9.48 -21.55 6.49
C LYS A 68 8.52 -20.42 6.88
N GLY A 69 7.43 -20.23 6.10
CA GLY A 69 6.42 -19.21 6.39
C GLY A 69 5.67 -19.41 7.73
N ALA A 70 5.87 -20.56 8.40
CA ALA A 70 5.38 -20.79 9.76
C ALA A 70 6.18 -20.07 10.86
N TYR A 71 7.35 -19.55 10.53
CA TYR A 71 8.28 -18.94 11.50
C TYR A 71 8.31 -17.41 11.33
N TYR A 72 8.61 -16.72 12.43
CA TYR A 72 8.87 -15.29 12.38
C TYR A 72 10.18 -15.01 11.60
N PRO A 73 10.22 -13.93 10.80
CA PRO A 73 11.36 -13.66 9.94
C PRO A 73 12.60 -13.10 10.66
N ASP A 74 12.53 -12.88 11.99
CA ASP A 74 13.62 -12.38 12.86
C ASP A 74 14.63 -11.45 12.12
N HIS A 75 15.82 -11.98 11.79
CA HIS A 75 16.89 -11.22 11.13
C HIS A 75 16.73 -11.10 9.60
N LEU A 76 15.74 -11.74 8.99
CA LEU A 76 15.58 -11.71 7.53
C LEU A 76 15.16 -10.33 7.00
N VAL A 77 14.43 -9.56 7.80
CA VAL A 77 14.05 -8.17 7.44
C VAL A 77 15.28 -7.28 7.40
N ASP A 78 16.18 -7.40 8.38
CA ASP A 78 17.44 -6.61 8.43
C ASP A 78 18.37 -7.04 7.30
N TYR A 79 18.44 -8.33 7.03
CA TYR A 79 19.21 -8.85 5.89
C TYR A 79 18.68 -8.30 4.55
N LEU A 80 17.36 -8.30 4.32
CA LEU A 80 16.75 -7.71 3.13
C LEU A 80 17.04 -6.21 3.01
N LYS A 81 16.97 -5.46 4.14
CA LYS A 81 17.36 -4.04 4.16
C LYS A 81 18.79 -3.83 3.72
N SER A 82 19.72 -4.66 4.22
CA SER A 82 21.13 -4.58 3.85
C SER A 82 21.35 -4.84 2.37
N MET A 83 20.70 -5.86 1.80
CA MET A 83 20.77 -6.15 0.36
C MET A 83 20.25 -4.99 -0.50
N ILE A 84 19.11 -4.39 -0.11
CA ILE A 84 18.53 -3.25 -0.83
C ILE A 84 19.46 -2.04 -0.75
N ALA A 85 20.02 -1.77 0.43
CA ALA A 85 20.95 -0.67 0.65
C ALA A 85 22.22 -0.82 -0.20
N GLU A 86 22.82 -2.01 -0.20
CA GLU A 86 23.99 -2.34 -1.01
C GLU A 86 23.70 -2.17 -2.52
N TYR A 87 22.60 -2.75 -3.00
CA TYR A 87 22.20 -2.64 -4.40
C TYR A 87 22.02 -1.18 -4.87
N ASN A 88 21.43 -0.34 -4.00
CA ASN A 88 21.18 1.06 -4.29
C ASN A 88 22.33 1.99 -3.89
N ARG A 89 23.40 1.47 -3.27
CA ARG A 89 24.56 2.24 -2.77
C ARG A 89 24.15 3.37 -1.80
N ILE A 90 23.26 3.03 -0.87
CA ILE A 90 22.78 3.94 0.19
C ILE A 90 23.01 3.30 1.55
N ASP A 91 22.89 4.09 2.62
CA ASP A 91 22.93 3.57 3.99
C ASP A 91 21.65 2.78 4.32
N THR A 92 21.76 1.72 5.13
CA THR A 92 20.64 0.90 5.58
C THR A 92 19.59 1.68 6.36
N SER A 93 19.98 2.79 7.01
CA SER A 93 19.05 3.72 7.69
C SER A 93 18.08 4.40 6.74
N ASN A 94 18.42 4.46 5.45
CA ASN A 94 17.57 5.02 4.40
C ASN A 94 16.60 4.00 3.78
N VAL A 95 16.55 2.77 4.30
CA VAL A 95 15.67 1.71 3.81
C VAL A 95 14.63 1.35 4.85
N ALA A 96 13.36 1.42 4.49
CA ALA A 96 12.25 0.90 5.27
C ALA A 96 11.54 -0.23 4.49
N ILE A 97 11.20 -1.31 5.18
CA ILE A 97 10.47 -2.45 4.61
C ILE A 97 9.00 -2.37 5.03
N SER A 98 8.12 -2.66 4.10
CA SER A 98 6.67 -2.70 4.33
C SER A 98 6.00 -3.78 3.46
N ALA A 99 4.79 -4.18 3.81
CA ALA A 99 3.97 -5.06 2.99
C ALA A 99 3.40 -4.28 1.79
N GLY A 100 4.27 -3.99 0.82
CA GLY A 100 3.99 -3.19 -0.37
C GLY A 100 4.00 -1.68 -0.12
N SER A 101 4.10 -0.91 -1.22
CA SER A 101 4.19 0.56 -1.18
C SER A 101 2.94 1.22 -0.60
N THR A 102 1.76 0.61 -0.74
CA THR A 102 0.51 1.15 -0.18
C THR A 102 0.57 1.25 1.35
N GLN A 103 1.17 0.25 2.03
CA GLN A 103 1.34 0.32 3.49
C GLN A 103 2.31 1.44 3.88
N ALA A 104 3.46 1.55 3.21
CA ALA A 104 4.43 2.61 3.48
C ALA A 104 3.79 3.99 3.30
N LEU A 105 3.14 4.22 2.16
CA LEU A 105 2.45 5.47 1.87
C LEU A 105 1.33 5.78 2.87
N THR A 106 0.58 4.76 3.30
CA THR A 106 -0.49 4.94 4.31
C THR A 106 0.08 5.40 5.64
N ILE A 107 1.16 4.76 6.11
CA ILE A 107 1.83 5.16 7.36
C ILE A 107 2.35 6.58 7.25
N LEU A 108 3.06 6.92 6.16
CA LEU A 108 3.57 8.27 5.93
C LEU A 108 2.46 9.31 5.91
N SER A 109 1.35 9.03 5.23
CA SER A 109 0.21 9.94 5.16
C SER A 109 -0.47 10.13 6.51
N GLN A 110 -0.63 9.07 7.29
CA GLN A 110 -1.23 9.15 8.63
C GLN A 110 -0.34 9.94 9.60
N VAL A 111 0.97 9.68 9.58
CA VAL A 111 1.93 10.40 10.44
C VAL A 111 1.99 11.88 10.06
N SER A 112 2.06 12.19 8.76
CA SER A 112 2.06 13.57 8.28
C SER A 112 0.74 14.28 8.59
N GLY A 113 -0.38 13.61 8.37
CA GLY A 113 -1.72 14.17 8.60
C GLY A 113 -1.99 14.56 10.07
N ARG A 114 -1.27 13.97 11.03
CA ARG A 114 -1.30 14.37 12.44
C ARG A 114 -0.56 15.68 12.70
N LYS A 115 0.38 16.04 11.84
CA LYS A 115 1.20 17.26 11.99
C LYS A 115 0.59 18.47 11.28
N GLY A 116 -0.24 18.23 10.26
CA GLY A 116 -0.88 19.30 9.49
C GLY A 116 -1.50 18.81 8.19
N PRO A 117 -2.00 19.74 7.36
CA PRO A 117 -2.56 19.39 6.06
C PRO A 117 -1.54 18.74 5.12
N ILE A 118 -2.02 17.80 4.31
CA ILE A 118 -1.25 17.14 3.26
C ILE A 118 -1.67 17.71 1.92
N LEU A 119 -0.71 18.11 1.10
CA LEU A 119 -0.91 18.60 -0.26
C LEU A 119 -0.68 17.47 -1.27
N SER A 120 -1.50 17.38 -2.28
CA SER A 120 -1.40 16.39 -3.35
C SER A 120 -1.87 16.98 -4.68
N THR A 121 -1.44 16.36 -5.78
CA THR A 121 -1.97 16.64 -7.12
C THR A 121 -3.42 16.18 -7.26
N GLY A 122 -4.15 16.69 -8.23
CA GLY A 122 -5.58 16.45 -8.44
C GLY A 122 -5.87 15.01 -8.84
N LEU A 123 -5.41 14.64 -10.03
CA LEU A 123 -5.54 13.31 -10.59
C LEU A 123 -4.28 12.48 -10.29
N THR A 124 -4.32 11.65 -9.25
CA THR A 124 -3.17 10.84 -8.85
C THR A 124 -3.60 9.59 -8.09
N TYR A 125 -2.66 8.66 -7.87
CA TYR A 125 -2.86 7.54 -6.98
C TYR A 125 -3.03 8.02 -5.54
N ASP A 126 -4.22 7.86 -4.97
CA ASP A 126 -4.59 8.52 -3.72
C ASP A 126 -5.17 7.61 -2.62
N ILE A 127 -5.13 6.29 -2.79
CA ILE A 127 -5.68 5.33 -1.80
C ILE A 127 -5.17 5.63 -0.39
N HIS A 128 -3.87 5.88 -0.24
CA HIS A 128 -3.24 6.20 1.04
C HIS A 128 -3.74 7.54 1.63
N LEU A 129 -4.06 8.52 0.78
CA LEU A 129 -4.61 9.81 1.19
C LEU A 129 -6.06 9.67 1.66
N GLN A 130 -6.87 8.82 1.00
CA GLN A 130 -8.22 8.52 1.43
C GLN A 130 -8.22 7.84 2.80
N LEU A 131 -7.31 6.89 3.04
CA LEU A 131 -7.14 6.25 4.35
C LEU A 131 -6.73 7.26 5.43
N ALA A 132 -5.80 8.17 5.12
CA ALA A 132 -5.40 9.24 6.04
C ALA A 132 -6.57 10.20 6.33
N LYS A 133 -7.35 10.57 5.31
CA LYS A 133 -8.54 11.40 5.46
C LYS A 133 -9.58 10.75 6.37
N ASN A 134 -9.82 9.45 6.22
CA ASN A 134 -10.72 8.70 7.09
C ASN A 134 -10.23 8.66 8.55
N SER A 135 -8.92 8.86 8.75
CA SER A 135 -8.29 9.00 10.08
C SER A 135 -8.21 10.45 10.57
N GLY A 136 -8.90 11.40 9.90
CA GLY A 136 -8.99 12.80 10.28
C GLY A 136 -7.95 13.75 9.66
N ALA A 137 -7.09 13.28 8.74
CA ALA A 137 -6.14 14.14 8.06
C ALA A 137 -6.85 15.10 7.08
N ARG A 138 -6.39 16.34 7.02
CA ARG A 138 -6.82 17.32 6.03
C ARG A 138 -6.01 17.16 4.75
N ILE A 139 -6.69 16.79 3.65
CA ILE A 139 -6.08 16.64 2.33
C ILE A 139 -6.46 17.84 1.46
N ILE A 140 -5.47 18.49 0.86
CA ILE A 140 -5.64 19.58 -0.09
C ILE A 140 -5.18 19.08 -1.45
N LYS A 141 -6.08 19.00 -2.41
CA LYS A 141 -5.77 18.61 -3.79
C LYS A 141 -5.61 19.85 -4.67
N VAL A 142 -4.47 19.96 -5.33
CA VAL A 142 -4.20 21.00 -6.33
C VAL A 142 -4.71 20.50 -7.68
N LYS A 143 -5.49 21.31 -8.37
CA LYS A 143 -6.02 20.96 -9.68
C LYS A 143 -4.88 20.89 -10.70
N ASP A 144 -4.88 19.83 -11.50
CA ASP A 144 -3.94 19.68 -12.59
C ASP A 144 -4.23 20.67 -13.73
N ASN A 145 -3.24 20.92 -14.57
CA ASN A 145 -3.38 21.72 -15.80
C ASN A 145 -4.37 21.06 -16.78
N LYS A 146 -4.79 21.81 -17.81
CA LYS A 146 -5.75 21.32 -18.81
C LYS A 146 -5.23 20.11 -19.60
N ASP A 147 -3.94 19.98 -19.73
CA ASP A 147 -3.24 18.88 -20.40
C ASP A 147 -2.93 17.70 -19.46
N LEU A 148 -3.46 17.73 -18.25
CA LEU A 148 -3.23 16.74 -17.17
C LEU A 148 -1.79 16.76 -16.60
N SER A 149 -0.99 17.76 -16.94
CA SER A 149 0.31 17.95 -16.27
C SER A 149 0.11 18.48 -14.84
N ILE A 150 1.08 18.20 -13.99
CA ILE A 150 1.08 18.62 -12.59
C ILE A 150 1.38 20.13 -12.54
N ASP A 151 0.52 20.90 -11.87
CA ASP A 151 0.72 22.32 -11.61
C ASP A 151 1.68 22.52 -10.42
N LEU A 152 2.98 22.47 -10.71
CA LEU A 152 4.03 22.65 -9.71
C LEU A 152 4.04 24.05 -9.11
N GLU A 153 3.66 25.08 -9.87
CA GLU A 153 3.64 26.46 -9.40
C GLU A 153 2.58 26.65 -8.31
N SER A 154 1.37 26.13 -8.54
CA SER A 154 0.31 26.12 -7.53
C SER A 154 0.68 25.31 -6.30
N ILE A 155 1.34 24.15 -6.47
CA ILE A 155 1.84 23.35 -5.35
C ILE A 155 2.85 24.17 -4.52
N GLU A 156 3.85 24.73 -5.17
CA GLU A 156 4.89 25.56 -4.51
C GLU A 156 4.29 26.75 -3.76
N SER A 157 3.33 27.44 -4.37
CA SER A 157 2.69 28.58 -3.73
C SER A 157 1.95 28.21 -2.43
N LEU A 158 1.32 27.04 -2.40
CA LEU A 158 0.58 26.55 -1.22
C LEU A 158 1.48 26.03 -0.11
N THR A 159 2.72 25.59 -0.41
CA THR A 159 3.66 25.13 0.62
C THR A 159 4.18 26.26 1.52
N ARG A 160 3.99 27.53 1.14
CA ARG A 160 4.25 28.70 2.01
C ARG A 160 3.33 28.74 3.22
N ASN A 161 2.24 28.00 3.22
CA ASN A 161 1.38 27.80 4.38
C ASN A 161 1.89 26.60 5.21
N THR A 162 1.26 26.37 6.36
CA THR A 162 1.59 25.20 7.20
C THR A 162 1.11 23.91 6.53
N ILE A 163 1.98 23.32 5.72
CA ILE A 163 1.79 22.02 5.05
C ILE A 163 2.73 21.01 5.70
N SER A 164 2.24 19.83 6.05
CA SER A 164 3.02 18.78 6.70
C SER A 164 3.71 17.83 5.73
N ALA A 165 3.14 17.66 4.54
CA ALA A 165 3.71 16.82 3.49
C ALA A 165 3.14 17.20 2.12
N VAL A 166 3.92 16.96 1.08
CA VAL A 166 3.51 17.06 -0.32
C VAL A 166 3.70 15.70 -0.97
N PHE A 167 2.66 15.18 -1.62
CA PHE A 167 2.72 13.95 -2.40
C PHE A 167 2.67 14.26 -3.89
N ILE A 168 3.76 13.91 -4.58
CA ILE A 168 3.90 14.01 -6.03
C ILE A 168 4.22 12.61 -6.56
N VAL A 169 3.41 12.11 -7.48
CA VAL A 169 3.62 10.82 -8.16
C VAL A 169 4.25 11.09 -9.52
N ASN A 170 5.48 10.60 -9.74
CA ASN A 170 6.22 10.84 -10.97
C ASN A 170 6.98 9.59 -11.43
N PRO A 171 6.65 9.00 -12.58
CA PRO A 171 5.54 9.34 -13.49
C PRO A 171 4.18 9.23 -12.80
N ASN A 172 3.23 10.09 -13.19
CA ASN A 172 1.93 10.14 -12.53
C ASN A 172 1.03 8.94 -12.89
N ASN A 173 0.40 8.37 -11.91
CA ASN A 173 -0.66 7.37 -12.08
C ASN A 173 -2.02 8.03 -11.84
N PRO A 174 -2.99 8.04 -12.80
CA PRO A 174 -3.04 7.19 -14.00
C PRO A 174 -2.57 7.85 -15.31
N SER A 175 -2.23 9.15 -15.33
CA SER A 175 -2.03 9.90 -16.58
C SER A 175 -0.74 9.50 -17.34
N GLY A 176 0.23 8.89 -16.66
CA GLY A 176 1.55 8.61 -17.23
C GLY A 176 2.42 9.86 -17.48
N MET A 177 1.90 11.05 -17.16
CA MET A 177 2.66 12.29 -17.29
C MET A 177 3.90 12.26 -16.41
N MET A 178 5.02 12.70 -16.97
CA MET A 178 6.31 12.76 -16.31
C MET A 178 6.78 14.19 -16.19
N LEU A 179 7.20 14.58 -15.00
CA LEU A 179 7.87 15.84 -14.76
C LEU A 179 9.33 15.74 -15.19
N ASP A 180 9.87 16.83 -15.71
CA ASP A 180 11.30 16.96 -15.92
C ASP A 180 12.03 16.83 -14.56
N PRO A 181 13.05 15.95 -14.46
CA PRO A 181 13.72 15.69 -13.18
C PRO A 181 14.41 16.92 -12.59
N ASP A 182 14.95 17.83 -13.43
CA ASP A 182 15.64 19.01 -12.96
C ASP A 182 14.65 20.06 -12.48
N VAL A 183 13.53 20.24 -13.20
CA VAL A 183 12.42 21.11 -12.77
C VAL A 183 11.85 20.63 -11.44
N LEU A 184 11.60 19.34 -11.30
CA LEU A 184 11.09 18.77 -10.04
C LEU A 184 12.09 18.99 -8.89
N ARG A 185 13.37 18.73 -9.12
CA ARG A 185 14.43 18.91 -8.11
C ARG A 185 14.52 20.35 -7.63
N GLU A 186 14.52 21.32 -8.55
CA GLU A 186 14.56 22.73 -8.19
C GLU A 186 13.29 23.18 -7.46
N THR A 187 12.12 22.68 -7.87
CA THR A 187 10.86 22.98 -7.17
C THR A 187 10.89 22.43 -5.74
N VAL A 188 11.34 21.18 -5.54
CA VAL A 188 11.46 20.59 -4.19
C VAL A 188 12.41 21.39 -3.31
N LYS A 189 13.53 21.87 -3.84
CA LYS A 189 14.46 22.75 -3.10
C LYS A 189 13.83 24.05 -2.65
N ARG A 190 12.94 24.64 -3.47
CA ARG A 190 12.24 25.89 -3.12
C ARG A 190 11.12 25.67 -2.10
N MET A 191 10.60 24.44 -2.00
CA MET A 191 9.55 24.07 -1.03
C MET A 191 10.13 23.68 0.34
N ALA A 192 11.42 23.29 0.44
CA ALA A 192 12.08 22.85 1.66
C ALA A 192 12.55 24.02 2.52
#